data_c3aa7db245f88c4d274a1fde333318a8
#
_entry.id   c3aa7db245f88c4d274a1fde333318a8
#
_cell.length_a   1.000
_cell.length_b   1.000
_cell.length_c   1.000
_cell.angle_alpha   90.00
_cell.angle_beta   90.00
_cell.angle_gamma   90.00
#
_symmetry.space_group_name_H-M   'P 1'
#
loop_
_entity.id
_entity.type
_entity.pdbx_description
1 polymer ?
#
loop_
_entity_poly.entity_id
_entity_poly.type
_entity_poly.pdbx_seq_one_letter_code
_entity_poly.pdbx_strand_id
1 'polypeptide(L)'
;MQAKDFIKSELNAFIERFPRTRVRYEYDKNALVHFVEVLPSEVYNSDSDYVQWEDEVYMRFVEAFPTESICFISDNALVGIENLELVLVGSEYVLATSS
;
A
#
# COMPACT_ATOMS: atom_id res chain seq x y z
N MET A 1 -6.62 -16.86 -8.31
CA MET A 1 -6.68 -15.43 -7.87
C MET A 1 -5.55 -14.66 -8.53
N GLN A 2 -5.86 -13.51 -9.09
CA GLN A 2 -4.82 -12.65 -9.66
C GLN A 2 -4.18 -11.80 -8.56
N ALA A 3 -2.96 -11.35 -8.81
CA ALA A 3 -2.22 -10.53 -7.84
C ALA A 3 -2.98 -9.25 -7.48
N LYS A 4 -3.64 -8.61 -8.44
CA LYS A 4 -4.45 -7.43 -8.17
C LYS A 4 -5.56 -7.69 -7.16
N ASP A 5 -6.22 -8.83 -7.28
CA ASP A 5 -7.32 -9.19 -6.38
C ASP A 5 -6.81 -9.43 -4.98
N PHE A 6 -5.66 -10.09 -4.87
CA PHE A 6 -5.01 -10.30 -3.58
C PHE A 6 -4.70 -8.97 -2.91
N ILE A 7 -4.07 -8.03 -3.65
CA ILE A 7 -3.69 -6.74 -3.10
C ILE A 7 -4.91 -5.93 -2.70
N LYS A 8 -5.94 -5.89 -3.55
CA LYS A 8 -7.15 -5.13 -3.24
C LYS A 8 -7.83 -5.65 -1.98
N SER A 9 -7.88 -6.97 -1.81
CA SER A 9 -8.44 -7.60 -0.62
C SER A 9 -7.64 -7.22 0.63
N GLU A 10 -6.30 -7.27 0.54
CA GLU A 10 -5.43 -6.90 1.65
C GLU A 10 -5.58 -5.41 2.01
N LEU A 11 -5.70 -4.55 1.01
CA LEU A 11 -5.84 -3.12 1.25
C LEU A 11 -7.19 -2.76 1.87
N ASN A 12 -8.26 -3.45 1.49
CA ASN A 12 -9.56 -3.24 2.12
C ASN A 12 -9.52 -3.59 3.61
N ALA A 13 -8.89 -4.71 3.96
CA ALA A 13 -8.71 -5.09 5.36
C ALA A 13 -7.76 -4.12 6.08
N PHE A 14 -6.70 -3.68 5.40
CA PHE A 14 -5.73 -2.76 5.95
C PHE A 14 -6.38 -1.45 6.41
N ILE A 15 -7.24 -0.87 5.56
CA ILE A 15 -7.80 0.45 5.84
C ILE A 15 -8.74 0.42 7.06
N GLU A 16 -9.34 -0.73 7.34
CA GLU A 16 -10.15 -0.91 8.54
C GLU A 16 -9.29 -1.02 9.79
N ARG A 17 -8.13 -1.68 9.67
CA ARG A 17 -7.19 -1.86 10.79
C ARG A 17 -6.40 -0.58 11.06
N PHE A 18 -6.11 0.20 10.02
CA PHE A 18 -5.33 1.44 10.11
C PHE A 18 -6.17 2.61 9.60
N PRO A 19 -7.20 3.03 10.34
CA PRO A 19 -8.17 4.00 9.82
C PRO A 19 -7.61 5.42 9.65
N ARG A 20 -6.41 5.69 10.15
CA ARG A 20 -5.77 7.00 10.00
C ARG A 20 -4.91 7.09 8.74
N THR A 21 -4.97 6.08 7.88
CA THR A 21 -4.15 6.03 6.69
C THR A 21 -4.96 6.23 5.42
N ARG A 22 -4.25 6.55 4.34
CA ARG A 22 -4.75 6.52 2.98
C ARG A 22 -3.79 5.68 2.16
N VAL A 23 -4.33 4.78 1.32
CA VAL A 23 -3.50 3.98 0.44
C VAL A 23 -3.87 4.23 -1.00
N ARG A 24 -2.87 4.23 -1.87
CA ARG A 24 -3.06 4.29 -3.32
C ARG A 24 -2.31 3.14 -3.95
N TYR A 25 -2.87 2.57 -5.00
CA TYR A 25 -2.34 1.39 -5.64
C TYR A 25 -2.23 1.58 -7.14
N GLU A 26 -1.12 1.11 -7.69
CA GLU A 26 -0.88 1.08 -9.13
C GLU A 26 -0.12 -0.18 -9.50
N TYR A 27 -0.47 -0.78 -10.63
CA TYR A 27 0.28 -1.89 -11.19
C TYR A 27 1.04 -1.43 -12.43
N ASP A 28 2.37 -1.55 -12.41
CA ASP A 28 3.22 -1.30 -13.57
C ASP A 28 3.40 -2.62 -14.31
N LYS A 29 2.61 -2.81 -15.37
CA LYS A 29 2.61 -4.06 -16.13
C LYS A 29 3.90 -4.29 -16.93
N ASN A 30 4.64 -3.23 -17.21
CA ASN A 30 5.90 -3.35 -17.94
C ASN A 30 7.01 -3.91 -17.06
N ALA A 31 7.04 -3.52 -15.81
CA ALA A 31 8.02 -3.97 -14.83
C ALA A 31 7.50 -5.13 -13.96
N LEU A 32 6.21 -5.47 -14.05
CA LEU A 32 5.54 -6.47 -13.21
C LEU A 32 5.65 -6.12 -11.72
N VAL A 33 5.48 -4.83 -11.42
CA VAL A 33 5.59 -4.32 -10.04
C VAL A 33 4.27 -3.68 -9.62
N HIS A 34 3.81 -4.05 -8.44
CA HIS A 34 2.65 -3.45 -7.80
C HIS A 34 3.14 -2.43 -6.78
N PHE A 35 2.74 -1.16 -6.95
CA PHE A 35 3.11 -0.09 -6.03
C PHE A 35 1.95 0.20 -5.09
N VAL A 36 2.25 0.20 -3.79
CA VAL A 36 1.29 0.56 -2.74
C VAL A 36 1.87 1.74 -1.97
N GLU A 37 1.22 2.89 -2.08
CA GLU A 37 1.64 4.09 -1.34
C GLU A 37 0.80 4.22 -0.09
N VAL A 38 1.47 4.39 1.05
CA VAL A 38 0.82 4.50 2.36
C VAL A 38 1.13 5.86 2.96
N LEU A 39 0.09 6.61 3.30
CA LEU A 39 0.20 7.90 4.00
C LEU A 39 -0.57 7.82 5.31
N PRO A 40 -0.18 8.55 6.35
CA PRO A 40 0.98 9.46 6.39
C PRO A 40 2.30 8.70 6.55
N SER A 41 3.39 9.37 6.23
CA SER A 41 4.72 8.76 6.29
C SER A 41 5.12 8.33 7.70
N GLU A 42 4.57 8.95 8.74
CA GLU A 42 4.84 8.54 10.12
C GLU A 42 4.40 7.10 10.38
N VAL A 43 3.25 6.70 9.84
CA VAL A 43 2.78 5.30 9.96
C VAL A 43 3.73 4.39 9.18
N TYR A 44 4.04 4.77 7.96
CA TYR A 44 4.91 3.98 7.08
C TYR A 44 6.30 3.75 7.70
N ASN A 45 6.87 4.80 8.32
CA ASN A 45 8.24 4.76 8.83
C ASN A 45 8.36 4.25 10.26
N SER A 46 7.35 4.47 11.10
CA SER A 46 7.52 4.36 12.54
C SER A 46 6.50 3.51 13.27
N ASP A 47 5.41 3.14 12.62
CA ASP A 47 4.37 2.33 13.27
C ASP A 47 4.76 0.86 13.21
N SER A 48 5.06 0.26 14.37
CA SER A 48 5.51 -1.12 14.43
C SER A 48 4.45 -2.12 13.98
N ASP A 49 3.17 -1.81 14.20
CA ASP A 49 2.08 -2.66 13.72
C ASP A 49 2.01 -2.63 12.20
N TYR A 50 2.24 -1.45 11.60
CA TYR A 50 2.29 -1.33 10.15
C TYR A 50 3.46 -2.11 9.57
N VAL A 51 4.64 -1.96 10.15
CA VAL A 51 5.84 -2.65 9.66
C VAL A 51 5.63 -4.17 9.69
N GLN A 52 5.01 -4.68 10.75
CA GLN A 52 4.69 -6.09 10.84
C GLN A 52 3.69 -6.51 9.76
N TRP A 53 2.65 -5.71 9.54
CA TRP A 53 1.66 -5.97 8.50
C TRP A 53 2.32 -6.02 7.11
N GLU A 54 3.20 -5.06 6.83
CA GLU A 54 3.91 -4.98 5.55
C GLU A 54 4.73 -6.24 5.30
N ASP A 55 5.49 -6.69 6.31
CA ASP A 55 6.29 -7.89 6.20
C ASP A 55 5.43 -9.13 5.94
N GLU A 56 4.32 -9.27 6.64
CA GLU A 56 3.43 -10.41 6.47
C GLU A 56 2.81 -10.45 5.08
N VAL A 57 2.34 -9.30 4.60
CA VAL A 57 1.75 -9.21 3.26
C VAL A 57 2.80 -9.47 2.19
N TYR A 58 3.99 -8.91 2.36
CA TYR A 58 5.09 -9.12 1.43
C TYR A 58 5.40 -10.61 1.28
N MET A 59 5.54 -11.32 2.40
CA MET A 59 5.85 -12.74 2.37
C MET A 59 4.75 -13.56 1.69
N ARG A 60 3.49 -13.27 2.01
CA ARG A 60 2.37 -13.97 1.37
C ARG A 60 2.30 -13.69 -0.12
N PHE A 61 2.61 -12.45 -0.51
CA PHE A 61 2.62 -12.06 -1.91
C PHE A 61 3.70 -12.82 -2.69
N VAL A 62 4.92 -12.83 -2.16
CA VAL A 62 6.04 -13.50 -2.82
C VAL A 62 5.79 -14.99 -3.00
N GLU A 63 5.17 -15.63 -2.02
CA GLU A 63 4.82 -17.05 -2.11
C GLU A 63 3.75 -17.31 -3.16
N ALA A 64 2.75 -16.44 -3.24
CA ALA A 64 1.61 -16.65 -4.14
C ALA A 64 1.91 -16.21 -5.57
N PHE A 65 2.74 -15.19 -5.75
CA PHE A 65 3.00 -14.58 -7.05
C PHE A 65 4.50 -14.38 -7.29
N PRO A 66 5.26 -15.46 -7.44
CA PRO A 66 6.73 -15.38 -7.49
C PRO A 66 7.28 -14.68 -8.74
N THR A 67 6.46 -14.46 -9.77
CA THR A 67 6.90 -13.79 -11.00
C THR A 67 6.63 -12.29 -10.99
N GLU A 68 5.99 -11.78 -9.96
CA GLU A 68 5.67 -10.35 -9.83
C GLU A 68 6.27 -9.80 -8.55
N SER A 69 6.33 -8.48 -8.45
CA SER A 69 6.89 -7.81 -7.26
C SER A 69 5.87 -6.87 -6.65
N ILE A 70 6.00 -6.63 -5.36
CA ILE A 70 5.23 -5.62 -4.65
C ILE A 70 6.20 -4.66 -3.98
N CYS A 71 5.90 -3.36 -4.07
CA CYS A 71 6.75 -2.31 -3.50
C CYS A 71 5.88 -1.35 -2.70
N PHE A 72 6.20 -1.21 -1.41
CA PHE A 72 5.51 -0.28 -0.53
C PHE A 72 6.29 1.02 -0.47
N ILE A 73 5.60 2.14 -0.71
CA ILE A 73 6.22 3.47 -0.76
C ILE A 73 5.39 4.45 0.08
N SER A 74 5.93 5.64 0.26
CA SER A 74 5.22 6.73 0.91
C SER A 74 5.46 8.03 0.13
N ASP A 75 5.05 9.16 0.68
CA ASP A 75 5.07 10.44 -0.03
C ASP A 75 6.45 10.97 -0.38
N ASN A 76 7.50 10.48 0.29
CA ASN A 76 8.88 10.89 0.02
C ASN A 76 9.62 9.94 -0.92
N ALA A 77 8.92 9.00 -1.56
CA ALA A 77 9.55 8.09 -2.49
C ALA A 77 9.96 8.79 -3.78
N LEU A 78 11.05 8.34 -4.37
CA LEU A 78 11.51 8.87 -5.67
C LEU A 78 10.56 8.50 -6.80
N VAL A 79 9.87 7.36 -6.65
CA VAL A 79 8.88 6.90 -7.62
C VAL A 79 7.51 7.02 -6.96
N GLY A 80 6.61 7.78 -7.58
CA GLY A 80 5.26 7.96 -7.05
C GLY A 80 4.23 7.22 -7.89
N ILE A 81 2.98 7.33 -7.45
CA ILE A 81 1.85 6.77 -8.19
C ILE A 81 1.53 7.69 -9.37
N GLU A 82 1.57 7.16 -10.58
CA GLU A 82 1.30 7.90 -11.80
C GLU A 82 -0.05 7.55 -12.43
N ASN A 83 -0.39 6.25 -12.43
CA ASN A 83 -1.63 5.76 -13.04
C ASN A 83 -2.46 5.05 -11.99
N LEU A 84 -3.15 5.83 -11.19
CA LEU A 84 -3.90 5.35 -10.03
C LEU A 84 -4.97 4.34 -10.44
N GLU A 85 -4.95 3.15 -9.84
CA GLU A 85 -5.97 2.12 -10.06
C GLU A 85 -6.94 2.00 -8.89
N LEU A 86 -6.49 2.34 -7.68
CA LEU A 86 -7.32 2.23 -6.49
C LEU A 86 -6.83 3.23 -5.45
N VAL A 87 -7.78 3.91 -4.80
CA VAL A 87 -7.48 4.71 -3.62
C VAL A 87 -8.48 4.33 -2.52
N LEU A 88 -7.95 4.10 -1.32
CA LEU A 88 -8.77 3.84 -0.14
C LEU A 88 -8.36 4.82 0.95
N VAL A 89 -9.35 5.44 1.57
CA VAL A 89 -9.13 6.46 2.60
C VAL A 89 -9.75 5.94 3.90
N GLY A 90 -8.93 5.87 4.94
CA GLY A 90 -9.41 5.46 6.26
C GLY A 90 -10.40 6.47 6.84
N SER A 91 -11.32 5.98 7.65
CA SER A 91 -12.38 6.82 8.22
C SER A 91 -11.86 7.95 9.10
N GLU A 92 -10.62 7.82 9.60
CA GLU A 92 -10.00 8.81 10.47
C GLU A 92 -8.79 9.47 9.83
N TYR A 93 -8.61 9.29 8.52
CA TYR A 93 -7.51 9.91 7.82
C TYR A 93 -7.73 11.42 7.73
N VAL A 94 -6.74 12.18 8.19
CA VAL A 94 -6.77 13.63 8.14
C VAL A 94 -5.76 14.08 7.12
N LEU A 95 -6.24 14.77 6.07
CA LEU A 95 -5.36 15.45 5.16
C LEU A 95 -4.57 16.45 5.97
N ALA A 96 -3.25 16.36 5.89
CA ALA A 96 -2.39 17.37 6.47
C ALA A 96 -2.51 18.63 5.63
N THR A 97 -3.65 19.24 5.69
CA THR A 97 -3.77 20.59 5.22
C THR A 97 -3.13 21.40 6.31
N SER A 98 -2.00 21.89 6.05
CA SER A 98 -1.47 22.94 6.87
C SER A 98 -2.52 24.03 6.90
N SER A 99 -3.30 23.97 7.81
CA SER A 99 -4.09 25.12 8.12
C SER A 99 -3.14 26.20 8.62
#